data_5a81d4bd1ab7c1b4b6c9e6d914df6ea0
#
_entry.id   5a81d4bd1ab7c1b4b6c9e6d914df6ea0
#
_cell.length_a   1.000
_cell.length_b   1.000
_cell.length_c   1.000
_cell.angle_alpha   90.00
_cell.angle_beta   90.00
_cell.angle_gamma   90.00
#
_symmetry.space_group_name_H-M   'P 1'
#
loop_
_entity.id
_entity.type
_entity.pdbx_description
1 polymer ?
#
loop_
_entity_poly.entity_id
_entity_poly.type
_entity_poly.pdbx_seq_one_letter_code
_entity_poly.pdbx_strand_id
1 'polypeptide(L)'
;IEWVMGGLMRRKMDAVNRKTNLEYVNSNGKEYGQRKNQKQVIVITGKTDLVTDGHQIYLIDNGVLDMSRITGTGCMLDGVIAGFIGANPDQILEAVTTAVSAMGICGEYAKEKAEGTGTLKVHLMDAMSNMNAEWMERSSQIESKC
;
A
#
# COMPACT_ATOMS: atom_id res chain seq x y z
N ILE A 1 13.46 18.66 8.00
CA ILE A 1 13.13 17.34 7.39
C ILE A 1 11.61 17.12 7.44
N GLU A 2 10.93 17.35 8.54
CA GLU A 2 9.46 17.24 8.67
C GLU A 2 8.70 18.14 7.68
N TRP A 3 9.19 19.33 7.40
CA TRP A 3 8.54 20.28 6.50
C TRP A 3 8.57 19.82 5.03
N VAL A 4 9.64 19.20 4.59
CA VAL A 4 9.80 18.68 3.21
C VAL A 4 8.94 17.42 3.03
N MET A 5 8.89 16.56 4.05
CA MET A 5 8.07 15.33 4.03
C MET A 5 6.57 15.66 4.04
N GLY A 6 6.14 16.62 4.87
CA GLY A 6 4.74 17.09 4.89
C GLY A 6 4.29 17.70 3.56
N GLY A 7 5.18 18.44 2.87
CA GLY A 7 4.88 19.02 1.56
C GLY A 7 4.80 17.98 0.43
N LEU A 8 5.60 16.91 0.49
CA LEU A 8 5.55 15.82 -0.48
C LEU A 8 4.28 14.96 -0.28
N MET A 9 3.94 14.69 0.98
CA MET A 9 2.74 13.94 1.35
C MET A 9 1.47 14.70 0.99
N ARG A 10 1.43 16.02 1.25
CA ARG A 10 0.33 16.88 0.84
C ARG A 10 0.16 16.90 -0.68
N ARG A 11 1.24 16.97 -1.47
CA ARG A 11 1.18 16.89 -2.94
C ARG A 11 0.70 15.52 -3.44
N LYS A 12 1.08 14.42 -2.77
CA LYS A 12 0.56 13.08 -3.08
C LYS A 12 -0.94 12.99 -2.76
N MET A 13 -1.38 13.51 -1.61
CA MET A 13 -2.80 13.59 -1.24
C MET A 13 -3.60 14.49 -2.19
N ASP A 14 -3.07 15.64 -2.59
CA ASP A 14 -3.73 16.52 -3.57
C ASP A 14 -3.82 15.86 -4.96
N ALA A 15 -2.86 15.02 -5.32
CA ALA A 15 -2.91 14.23 -6.54
C ALA A 15 -3.95 13.11 -6.45
N VAL A 16 -4.09 12.48 -5.27
CA VAL A 16 -5.14 11.48 -4.98
C VAL A 16 -6.52 12.13 -5.00
N ASN A 17 -6.72 13.23 -4.28
CA ASN A 17 -7.99 13.96 -4.26
C ASN A 17 -8.38 14.47 -5.65
N ARG A 18 -7.42 14.92 -6.44
CA ARG A 18 -7.65 15.26 -7.85
C ARG A 18 -8.05 14.05 -8.69
N LYS A 19 -7.47 12.87 -8.46
CA LYS A 19 -7.82 11.64 -9.19
C LYS A 19 -9.17 11.07 -8.77
N THR A 20 -9.56 11.20 -7.52
CA THR A 20 -10.86 10.72 -7.00
C THR A 20 -12.03 11.64 -7.35
N ASN A 21 -11.76 12.94 -7.55
CA ASN A 21 -12.75 13.95 -7.96
C ASN A 21 -12.72 14.29 -9.46
N LEU A 22 -11.81 13.68 -10.23
CA LEU A 22 -11.67 14.01 -11.64
C LEU A 22 -12.75 13.36 -12.49
N GLU A 23 -13.56 14.21 -13.10
CA GLU A 23 -14.04 14.00 -14.45
C GLU A 23 -12.82 13.67 -15.34
N TYR A 24 -12.78 12.44 -15.82
CA TYR A 24 -11.69 12.01 -16.70
C TYR A 24 -11.89 12.70 -18.06
N VAL A 25 -11.25 13.83 -18.25
CA VAL A 25 -11.16 14.50 -19.55
C VAL A 25 -9.91 13.96 -20.23
N ASN A 26 -10.05 13.27 -21.36
CA ASN A 26 -8.89 12.88 -22.15
C ASN A 26 -8.25 14.09 -22.84
N SER A 27 -7.07 13.91 -23.41
CA SER A 27 -6.34 14.94 -24.15
C SER A 27 -7.12 15.58 -25.32
N ASN A 28 -8.29 15.06 -25.68
CA ASN A 28 -9.18 15.54 -26.74
C ASN A 28 -10.49 16.16 -26.21
N GLY A 29 -10.60 16.40 -24.89
CA GLY A 29 -11.75 17.07 -24.29
C GLY A 29 -13.03 16.23 -24.25
N LYS A 30 -12.98 14.92 -24.49
CA LYS A 30 -14.13 14.03 -24.34
C LYS A 30 -14.26 13.56 -22.89
N GLU A 31 -15.37 13.90 -22.26
CA GLU A 31 -15.80 13.34 -20.99
C GLU A 31 -16.12 11.85 -21.17
N TYR A 32 -15.37 11.00 -20.48
CA TYR A 32 -15.79 9.62 -20.27
C TYR A 32 -16.67 9.58 -19.03
N GLY A 33 -17.94 9.19 -19.25
CA GLY A 33 -19.02 9.26 -18.29
C GLY A 33 -18.63 8.85 -16.88
N GLN A 34 -19.07 9.64 -15.92
CA GLN A 34 -19.00 9.39 -14.50
C GLN A 34 -19.43 7.95 -14.21
N ARG A 35 -18.51 7.09 -13.79
CA ARG A 35 -18.87 5.89 -13.04
C ARG A 35 -19.26 6.34 -11.63
N LYS A 36 -20.46 6.88 -11.51
CA LYS A 36 -21.12 7.13 -10.22
C LYS A 36 -21.14 5.79 -9.47
N ASN A 37 -20.54 5.76 -8.29
CA ASN A 37 -20.57 4.66 -7.31
C ASN A 37 -19.57 3.50 -7.47
N GLN A 38 -18.38 3.69 -8.00
CA GLN A 38 -17.30 2.74 -7.69
C GLN A 38 -16.50 3.25 -6.49
N LYS A 39 -16.59 2.53 -5.37
CA LYS A 39 -15.66 2.68 -4.25
C LYS A 39 -14.27 2.33 -4.77
N GLN A 40 -13.40 3.32 -4.90
CA GLN A 40 -12.01 3.11 -5.31
C GLN A 40 -11.13 3.23 -4.09
N VAL A 41 -10.27 2.26 -3.88
CA VAL A 41 -9.19 2.34 -2.89
C VAL A 41 -7.90 2.62 -3.63
N ILE A 42 -7.16 3.62 -3.17
CA ILE A 42 -5.89 4.06 -3.76
C ILE A 42 -4.77 3.72 -2.78
N VAL A 43 -3.74 3.06 -3.30
CA VAL A 43 -2.50 2.76 -2.57
C VAL A 43 -1.37 3.56 -3.18
N ILE A 44 -0.61 4.26 -2.35
CA ILE A 44 0.61 4.96 -2.74
C ILE A 44 1.75 4.43 -1.89
N THR A 45 2.65 3.69 -2.51
CA THR A 45 3.80 3.12 -1.82
C THR A 45 4.95 4.12 -1.73
N GLY A 46 5.72 4.07 -0.65
CA GLY A 46 6.86 4.93 -0.40
C GLY A 46 7.62 4.55 0.86
N LYS A 47 8.24 5.53 1.51
CA LYS A 47 8.81 5.32 2.85
C LYS A 47 7.72 5.06 3.88
N THR A 48 6.64 5.82 3.79
CA THR A 48 5.37 5.59 4.46
C THR A 48 4.37 5.32 3.37
N ASP A 49 3.70 4.20 3.41
CA ASP A 49 2.65 3.85 2.47
C ASP A 49 1.34 4.53 2.87
N LEU A 50 0.53 4.89 1.88
CA LEU A 50 -0.76 5.54 2.07
C LEU A 50 -1.85 4.73 1.40
N VAL A 51 -2.90 4.43 2.14
CA VAL A 51 -4.11 3.76 1.64
C VAL A 51 -5.33 4.64 1.94
N THR A 52 -6.17 4.88 0.93
CA THR A 52 -7.37 5.73 1.09
C THR A 52 -8.48 5.33 0.13
N ASP A 53 -9.73 5.53 0.57
CA ASP A 53 -10.94 5.48 -0.26
C ASP A 53 -11.48 6.89 -0.60
N GLY A 54 -10.76 7.95 -0.20
CA GLY A 54 -11.15 9.34 -0.35
C GLY A 54 -11.88 9.93 0.87
N HIS A 55 -12.28 9.10 1.85
CA HIS A 55 -12.92 9.51 3.11
C HIS A 55 -12.01 9.24 4.30
N GLN A 56 -11.38 8.09 4.31
CA GLN A 56 -10.44 7.67 5.34
C GLN A 56 -9.04 7.52 4.75
N ILE A 57 -8.03 7.78 5.57
CA ILE A 57 -6.62 7.67 5.19
C ILE A 57 -5.91 6.82 6.25
N TYR A 58 -5.20 5.80 5.78
CA TYR A 58 -4.29 5.03 6.60
C TYR A 58 -2.86 5.27 6.13
N LEU A 59 -1.98 5.51 7.09
CA LEU A 59 -0.54 5.61 6.91
C LEU A 59 0.11 4.36 7.49
N ILE A 60 1.01 3.75 6.75
CA ILE A 60 1.63 2.49 7.11
C ILE A 60 3.14 2.68 7.02
N ASP A 61 3.83 2.50 8.14
CA ASP A 61 5.28 2.66 8.25
C ASP A 61 6.04 1.33 8.23
N ASN A 62 5.33 0.22 8.03
CA ASN A 62 5.94 -1.09 7.85
C ASN A 62 6.72 -1.19 6.55
N GLY A 63 7.81 -1.94 6.60
CA GLY A 63 8.63 -2.26 5.44
C GLY A 63 10.06 -1.75 5.54
N VAL A 64 10.89 -2.21 4.62
CA VAL A 64 12.31 -1.84 4.55
C VAL A 64 12.66 -1.28 3.18
N LEU A 65 13.57 -0.31 3.15
CA LEU A 65 14.01 0.35 1.91
C LEU A 65 14.55 -0.65 0.88
N ASP A 66 15.18 -1.73 1.33
CA ASP A 66 15.76 -2.73 0.43
C ASP A 66 14.73 -3.47 -0.43
N MET A 67 13.45 -3.47 -0.05
CA MET A 67 12.36 -4.00 -0.89
C MET A 67 12.25 -3.24 -2.21
N SER A 68 12.54 -1.95 -2.23
CA SER A 68 12.53 -1.13 -3.45
C SER A 68 13.63 -1.51 -4.46
N ARG A 69 14.64 -2.26 -4.01
CA ARG A 69 15.77 -2.74 -4.84
C ARG A 69 15.51 -4.11 -5.45
N ILE A 70 14.37 -4.73 -5.11
CA ILE A 70 13.99 -6.05 -5.64
C ILE A 70 12.96 -5.84 -6.74
N THR A 71 13.27 -6.32 -7.94
CA THR A 71 12.31 -6.31 -9.04
C THR A 71 11.13 -7.24 -8.73
N GLY A 72 9.91 -6.73 -8.87
CA GLY A 72 8.67 -7.48 -8.75
C GLY A 72 7.97 -7.39 -7.40
N THR A 73 8.51 -6.67 -6.40
CA THR A 73 7.83 -6.47 -5.11
C THR A 73 6.47 -5.78 -5.25
N GLY A 74 6.35 -4.82 -6.18
CA GLY A 74 5.04 -4.20 -6.48
C GLY A 74 4.02 -5.20 -7.00
N CYS A 75 4.39 -6.05 -7.97
CA CYS A 75 3.51 -7.10 -8.48
C CYS A 75 3.15 -8.14 -7.40
N MET A 76 4.08 -8.44 -6.48
CA MET A 76 3.81 -9.31 -5.35
C MET A 76 2.78 -8.66 -4.41
N LEU A 77 2.93 -7.36 -4.13
CA LEU A 77 1.97 -6.60 -3.33
C LEU A 77 0.58 -6.60 -3.98
N ASP A 78 0.48 -6.41 -5.30
CA ASP A 78 -0.80 -6.47 -6.02
C ASP A 78 -1.49 -7.83 -5.82
N GLY A 79 -0.73 -8.94 -5.88
CA GLY A 79 -1.22 -10.28 -5.63
C GLY A 79 -1.72 -10.48 -4.19
N VAL A 80 -0.98 -9.95 -3.20
CA VAL A 80 -1.36 -9.98 -1.78
C VAL A 80 -2.65 -9.19 -1.57
N ILE A 81 -2.72 -7.96 -2.09
CA ILE A 81 -3.93 -7.11 -2.02
C ILE A 81 -5.14 -7.85 -2.61
N ALA A 82 -4.99 -8.45 -3.80
CA ALA A 82 -6.07 -9.19 -4.44
C ALA A 82 -6.57 -10.37 -3.57
N GLY A 83 -5.65 -11.08 -2.92
CA GLY A 83 -6.00 -12.17 -1.99
C GLY A 83 -6.78 -11.68 -0.77
N PHE A 84 -6.33 -10.57 -0.14
CA PHE A 84 -7.01 -9.99 1.02
C PHE A 84 -8.39 -9.44 0.66
N ILE A 85 -8.55 -8.77 -0.49
CA ILE A 85 -9.86 -8.30 -0.98
C ILE A 85 -10.77 -9.49 -1.25
N GLY A 86 -10.27 -10.55 -1.89
CA GLY A 86 -11.06 -11.75 -2.18
C GLY A 86 -11.58 -12.45 -0.93
N ALA A 87 -10.80 -12.42 0.16
CA ALA A 87 -11.21 -12.96 1.45
C ALA A 87 -12.14 -12.03 2.26
N ASN A 88 -12.13 -10.71 1.98
CA ASN A 88 -12.86 -9.69 2.75
C ASN A 88 -13.57 -8.69 1.82
N PRO A 89 -14.52 -9.12 0.97
CA PRO A 89 -15.11 -8.28 -0.08
C PRO A 89 -15.95 -7.11 0.46
N ASP A 90 -16.42 -7.20 1.70
CA ASP A 90 -17.26 -6.18 2.33
C ASP A 90 -16.45 -5.08 3.04
N GLN A 91 -15.14 -5.31 3.27
CA GLN A 91 -14.22 -4.43 4.00
C GLN A 91 -12.97 -4.15 3.17
N ILE A 92 -13.16 -3.59 1.97
CA ILE A 92 -12.07 -3.44 0.99
C ILE A 92 -10.95 -2.53 1.49
N LEU A 93 -11.28 -1.40 2.14
CA LEU A 93 -10.28 -0.45 2.62
C LEU A 93 -9.38 -1.08 3.69
N GLU A 94 -10.00 -1.75 4.66
CA GLU A 94 -9.29 -2.46 5.73
C GLU A 94 -8.48 -3.64 5.19
N ALA A 95 -9.04 -4.38 4.24
CA ALA A 95 -8.35 -5.49 3.58
C ALA A 95 -7.09 -5.02 2.85
N VAL A 96 -7.17 -3.93 2.09
CA VAL A 96 -6.03 -3.33 1.39
C VAL A 96 -4.99 -2.80 2.39
N THR A 97 -5.43 -2.10 3.43
CA THR A 97 -4.55 -1.56 4.47
C THR A 97 -3.79 -2.69 5.17
N THR A 98 -4.50 -3.76 5.53
CA THR A 98 -3.89 -4.95 6.15
C THR A 98 -2.91 -5.64 5.20
N ALA A 99 -3.24 -5.77 3.92
CA ALA A 99 -2.36 -6.38 2.92
C ALA A 99 -1.04 -5.61 2.76
N VAL A 100 -1.10 -4.28 2.72
CA VAL A 100 0.09 -3.41 2.60
C VAL A 100 0.98 -3.56 3.84
N SER A 101 0.39 -3.47 5.04
CA SER A 101 1.11 -3.68 6.31
C SER A 101 1.72 -5.08 6.39
N ALA A 102 0.98 -6.11 6.02
CA ALA A 102 1.44 -7.50 5.99
C ALA A 102 2.67 -7.70 5.12
N MET A 103 2.65 -7.12 3.92
CA MET A 103 3.79 -7.16 3.00
C MET A 103 5.01 -6.45 3.58
N GLY A 104 4.82 -5.30 4.24
CA GLY A 104 5.86 -4.55 4.93
C GLY A 104 6.50 -5.35 6.07
N ILE A 105 5.67 -5.95 6.94
CA ILE A 105 6.11 -6.82 8.05
C ILE A 105 6.92 -8.00 7.53
N CYS A 106 6.44 -8.66 6.46
CA CYS A 106 7.22 -9.75 5.83
C CYS A 106 8.57 -9.25 5.32
N GLY A 107 8.65 -8.03 4.79
CA GLY A 107 9.90 -7.40 4.39
C GLY A 107 10.87 -7.17 5.55
N GLU A 108 10.36 -6.74 6.70
CA GLU A 108 11.14 -6.56 7.93
C GLU A 108 11.72 -7.90 8.41
N TYR A 109 10.90 -8.94 8.54
CA TYR A 109 11.35 -10.28 8.91
C TYR A 109 12.33 -10.88 7.91
N ALA A 110 12.11 -10.66 6.62
CA ALA A 110 13.02 -11.12 5.59
C ALA A 110 14.38 -10.43 5.66
N LYS A 111 14.39 -9.12 5.98
CA LYS A 111 15.61 -8.33 6.10
C LYS A 111 16.53 -8.82 7.22
N GLU A 112 15.97 -9.26 8.34
CA GLU A 112 16.76 -9.81 9.46
C GLU A 112 17.60 -11.03 9.06
N LYS A 113 17.16 -11.78 8.02
CA LYS A 113 17.83 -13.01 7.55
C LYS A 113 18.63 -12.81 6.27
N ALA A 114 18.45 -11.66 5.61
CA ALA A 114 19.01 -11.43 4.28
C ALA A 114 20.43 -10.88 4.33
N GLU A 115 21.34 -11.47 3.56
CA GLU A 115 22.69 -10.95 3.34
C GLU A 115 22.75 -9.95 2.16
N GLY A 116 21.76 -9.99 1.25
CA GLY A 116 21.68 -9.13 0.08
C GLY A 116 20.29 -9.18 -0.57
N THR A 117 20.11 -8.49 -1.69
CA THR A 117 18.81 -8.39 -2.37
C THR A 117 18.29 -9.74 -2.90
N GLY A 118 19.18 -10.66 -3.28
CA GLY A 118 18.81 -11.99 -3.73
C GLY A 118 18.19 -12.82 -2.60
N THR A 119 18.92 -12.93 -1.47
CA THR A 119 18.44 -13.64 -0.28
C THR A 119 17.26 -12.93 0.35
N LEU A 120 17.19 -11.59 0.32
CA LEU A 120 16.02 -10.84 0.77
C LEU A 120 14.76 -11.26 0.00
N LYS A 121 14.84 -11.42 -1.33
CA LYS A 121 13.70 -11.86 -2.13
C LYS A 121 13.22 -13.25 -1.73
N VAL A 122 14.14 -14.18 -1.51
CA VAL A 122 13.82 -15.55 -1.07
C VAL A 122 13.15 -15.52 0.30
N HIS A 123 13.77 -14.85 1.27
CA HIS A 123 13.21 -14.74 2.62
C HIS A 123 11.90 -13.98 2.70
N LEU A 124 11.66 -13.03 1.77
CA LEU A 124 10.37 -12.35 1.66
C LEU A 124 9.25 -13.32 1.28
N MET A 125 9.51 -14.21 0.32
CA MET A 125 8.54 -15.25 -0.07
C MET A 125 8.29 -16.24 1.07
N ASP A 126 9.35 -16.65 1.77
CA ASP A 126 9.25 -17.51 2.95
C ASP A 126 8.43 -16.82 4.06
N ALA A 127 8.68 -15.54 4.33
CA ALA A 127 7.94 -14.77 5.33
C ALA A 127 6.46 -14.65 4.96
N MET A 128 6.15 -14.36 3.69
CA MET A 128 4.76 -14.27 3.22
C MET A 128 4.01 -15.59 3.38
N SER A 129 4.66 -16.73 3.12
CA SER A 129 4.04 -18.06 3.25
C SER A 129 3.87 -18.50 4.73
N ASN A 130 4.64 -17.93 5.65
CA ASN A 130 4.60 -18.24 7.08
C ASN A 130 3.91 -17.16 7.92
N MET A 131 3.41 -16.09 7.29
CA MET A 131 2.76 -15.00 8.00
C MET A 131 1.54 -15.46 8.77
N ASN A 132 1.34 -14.89 9.95
CA ASN A 132 0.23 -15.21 10.85
C ASN A 132 -0.28 -13.97 11.59
N ALA A 133 -1.40 -14.11 12.28
CA ALA A 133 -2.05 -13.03 13.02
C ALA A 133 -1.15 -12.43 14.12
N GLU A 134 -0.36 -13.26 14.79
CA GLU A 134 0.55 -12.80 15.85
C GLU A 134 1.59 -11.80 15.33
N TRP A 135 2.14 -12.04 14.14
CA TRP A 135 3.06 -11.10 13.51
C TRP A 135 2.40 -9.76 13.22
N MET A 136 1.16 -9.81 12.71
CA MET A 136 0.37 -8.61 12.43
C MET A 136 0.10 -7.81 13.71
N GLU A 137 -0.39 -8.45 14.77
CA GLU A 137 -0.72 -7.79 16.03
C GLU A 137 0.50 -7.13 16.68
N ARG A 138 1.66 -7.81 16.62
CA ARG A 138 2.88 -7.34 17.27
C ARG A 138 3.63 -6.27 16.49
N SER A 139 3.60 -6.33 15.16
CA SER A 139 4.50 -5.55 14.31
C SER A 139 3.79 -4.50 13.46
N SER A 140 2.45 -4.45 13.44
CA SER A 140 1.71 -3.49 12.61
C SER A 140 1.95 -2.05 13.07
N GLN A 141 2.29 -1.18 12.10
CA GLN A 141 2.53 0.26 12.29
C GLN A 141 1.58 1.04 11.39
N ILE A 142 0.29 1.03 11.75
CA ILE A 142 -0.79 1.68 11.02
C ILE A 142 -1.32 2.86 11.82
N GLU A 143 -1.33 4.05 11.22
CA GLU A 143 -1.95 5.26 11.76
C GLU A 143 -3.15 5.64 10.90
N SER A 144 -4.33 5.80 11.51
CA SER A 144 -5.51 6.34 10.82
C SER A 144 -5.56 7.86 10.98
N LYS A 145 -5.86 8.57 9.89
CA LYS A 145 -6.13 10.01 9.91
C LYS A 145 -7.53 10.27 9.35
N CYS A 146 -8.34 10.88 10.19
CA CYS A 146 -9.67 11.38 9.84
C CYS A 146 -9.58 12.78 9.25
#